data_e2c082b3ca7595576598fedc4653d62c
#
_entry.id   e2c082b3ca7595576598fedc4653d62c
#
_cell.length_a   1.000
_cell.length_b   1.000
_cell.length_c   1.000
_cell.angle_alpha   90.00
_cell.angle_beta   90.00
_cell.angle_gamma   90.00
#
_symmetry.space_group_name_H-M   'P 1'
#
loop_
_entity.id
_entity.type
_entity.pdbx_description
1 polymer ?
#
loop_
_entity_poly.entity_id
_entity_poly.type
_entity_poly.pdbx_seq_one_letter_code
_entity_poly.pdbx_strand_id
1 'polypeptide(L)'
;MATTKRLTVTELDFDDVKSNLKTFMRNQNEFKDYDFEGSGLSALLDVLAYNTHYLAFNANMLANEMFLDSSQLRSSVVSHAKTLGYTTRSARAAQAVINVYLNTTDTSATMTAGTVFTASIGD
;
A
#
# COMPACT_ATOMS: atom_id res chain seq x y z
N MET A 1 -8.17 -9.55 -15.72
CA MET A 1 -7.61 -9.01 -14.46
C MET A 1 -6.13 -8.77 -14.70
N ALA A 2 -5.66 -7.53 -14.64
CA ALA A 2 -4.24 -7.23 -14.78
C ALA A 2 -3.52 -7.72 -13.52
N THR A 3 -2.59 -8.64 -13.68
CA THR A 3 -1.76 -9.14 -12.60
C THR A 3 -0.79 -8.02 -12.23
N THR A 4 -0.98 -7.38 -11.10
CA THR A 4 -0.07 -6.36 -10.58
C THR A 4 1.28 -7.04 -10.35
N LYS A 5 2.24 -6.76 -11.23
CA LYS A 5 3.60 -7.31 -11.14
C LYS A 5 4.33 -6.55 -10.03
N ARG A 6 4.31 -7.09 -8.81
CA ARG A 6 5.13 -6.56 -7.72
C ARG A 6 6.58 -6.91 -7.95
N LEU A 7 7.45 -5.93 -7.76
CA LEU A 7 8.86 -6.21 -7.59
C LEU A 7 9.06 -6.95 -6.27
N THR A 8 9.51 -8.18 -6.35
CA THR A 8 9.96 -8.94 -5.18
C THR A 8 11.48 -8.96 -5.19
N VAL A 9 12.09 -8.42 -4.15
CA VAL A 9 13.52 -8.64 -3.91
C VAL A 9 13.65 -10.06 -3.39
N THR A 10 14.29 -10.92 -4.15
CA THR A 10 14.65 -12.27 -3.73
C THR A 10 15.60 -12.18 -2.55
N GLU A 11 15.38 -12.99 -1.53
CA GLU A 11 16.19 -13.09 -0.29
C GLU A 11 15.89 -12.01 0.78
N LEU A 12 14.60 -11.84 1.06
CA LEU A 12 14.15 -11.08 2.24
C LEU A 12 14.02 -11.94 3.50
N ASP A 13 14.30 -13.25 3.39
CA ASP A 13 14.18 -14.15 4.54
C ASP A 13 15.33 -13.91 5.52
N PHE A 14 14.99 -13.80 6.81
CA PHE A 14 15.95 -13.59 7.88
C PHE A 14 16.96 -14.73 7.97
N ASP A 15 16.51 -15.97 7.82
CA ASP A 15 17.35 -17.15 7.93
C ASP A 15 18.34 -17.25 6.77
N ASP A 16 17.92 -16.86 5.57
CA ASP A 16 18.79 -16.80 4.39
C ASP A 16 19.86 -15.71 4.56
N VAL A 17 19.49 -14.53 5.03
CA VAL A 17 20.44 -13.45 5.32
C VAL A 17 21.47 -13.87 6.37
N LYS A 18 21.01 -14.52 7.45
CA LYS A 18 21.88 -15.04 8.51
C LYS A 18 22.83 -16.11 7.99
N SER A 19 22.33 -17.05 7.17
CA SER A 19 23.13 -18.12 6.56
C SER A 19 24.21 -17.55 5.63
N ASN A 20 23.86 -16.54 4.82
CA ASN A 20 24.81 -15.86 3.94
C ASN A 20 25.89 -15.13 4.73
N LEU A 21 25.54 -14.44 5.83
CA LEU A 21 26.50 -13.81 6.71
C LEU A 21 27.46 -14.81 7.35
N LYS A 22 26.96 -15.96 7.85
CA LYS A 22 27.79 -17.03 8.38
C LYS A 22 28.74 -17.60 7.33
N THR A 23 28.25 -17.83 6.11
CA THR A 23 29.05 -18.33 5.01
C THR A 23 30.14 -17.34 4.62
N PHE A 24 29.81 -16.06 4.56
CA PHE A 24 30.78 -15.00 4.29
C PHE A 24 31.89 -14.97 5.36
N MET A 25 31.49 -15.02 6.65
CA MET A 25 32.45 -15.02 7.77
C MET A 25 33.36 -16.24 7.76
N ARG A 26 32.84 -17.45 7.48
CA ARG A 26 33.62 -18.68 7.39
C ARG A 26 34.65 -18.66 6.26
N ASN A 27 34.43 -17.89 5.23
CA ASN A 27 35.38 -17.72 4.11
C ASN A 27 36.54 -16.77 4.47
N GLN A 28 36.47 -16.04 5.58
CA GLN A 28 37.58 -15.24 6.09
C GLN A 28 38.55 -16.12 6.89
N ASN A 29 39.83 -15.87 6.72
CA ASN A 29 40.87 -16.69 7.37
C ASN A 29 40.83 -16.66 8.92
N GLU A 30 40.40 -15.54 9.48
CA GLU A 30 40.31 -15.31 10.92
C GLU A 30 39.18 -16.12 11.58
N PHE A 31 38.16 -16.53 10.82
CA PHE A 31 36.97 -17.21 11.36
C PHE A 31 36.76 -18.60 10.79
N LYS A 32 37.77 -19.19 10.18
CA LYS A 32 37.66 -20.48 9.46
C LYS A 32 37.20 -21.64 10.34
N ASP A 33 37.63 -21.69 11.60
CA ASP A 33 37.32 -22.75 12.59
C ASP A 33 36.44 -22.22 13.73
N TYR A 34 35.78 -21.07 13.55
CA TYR A 34 34.99 -20.44 14.58
C TYR A 34 33.60 -21.06 14.71
N ASP A 35 33.20 -21.43 15.97
CA ASP A 35 31.84 -21.88 16.26
C ASP A 35 30.87 -20.68 16.37
N PHE A 36 30.12 -20.47 15.30
CA PHE A 36 29.13 -19.38 15.26
C PHE A 36 27.86 -19.69 16.04
N GLU A 37 27.57 -20.97 16.36
CA GLU A 37 26.34 -21.35 17.06
C GLU A 37 26.43 -21.19 18.56
N GLY A 38 27.60 -21.51 19.15
CA GLY A 38 27.81 -21.47 20.60
C GLY A 38 28.38 -20.17 21.16
N SER A 39 28.63 -19.17 20.29
CA SER A 39 29.33 -17.95 20.72
C SER A 39 28.44 -16.73 20.78
N GLY A 40 28.85 -15.72 21.56
CA GLY A 40 28.20 -14.42 21.61
C GLY A 40 28.16 -13.66 20.23
N LEU A 41 29.02 -14.07 19.28
CA LEU A 41 29.02 -13.56 17.92
C LEU A 41 27.74 -13.97 17.15
N SER A 42 27.12 -15.10 17.53
CA SER A 42 25.83 -15.50 16.96
C SER A 42 24.76 -14.43 17.20
N ALA A 43 24.69 -13.88 18.42
CA ALA A 43 23.74 -12.80 18.74
C ALA A 43 24.01 -11.53 17.93
N LEU A 44 25.29 -11.20 17.68
CA LEU A 44 25.65 -10.06 16.84
C LEU A 44 25.24 -10.29 15.38
N LEU A 45 25.43 -11.50 14.86
CA LEU A 45 24.97 -11.88 13.52
C LEU A 45 23.45 -11.81 13.40
N ASP A 46 22.70 -12.17 14.44
CA ASP A 46 21.24 -12.05 14.47
C ASP A 46 20.80 -10.58 14.40
N VAL A 47 21.46 -9.69 15.12
CA VAL A 47 21.18 -8.24 15.05
C VAL A 47 21.49 -7.68 13.64
N LEU A 48 22.61 -8.11 13.04
CA LEU A 48 22.97 -7.68 11.68
C LEU A 48 22.00 -8.24 10.64
N ALA A 49 21.61 -9.49 10.75
CA ALA A 49 20.63 -10.12 9.86
C ALA A 49 19.27 -9.43 9.99
N TYR A 50 18.81 -9.13 11.20
CA TYR A 50 17.58 -8.39 11.45
C TYR A 50 17.61 -6.99 10.83
N ASN A 51 18.70 -6.26 11.02
CA ASN A 51 18.85 -4.93 10.44
C ASN A 51 18.85 -4.98 8.90
N THR A 52 19.56 -5.94 8.32
CA THR A 52 19.60 -6.14 6.86
C THR A 52 18.23 -6.52 6.31
N HIS A 53 17.52 -7.43 6.95
CA HIS A 53 16.14 -7.81 6.60
C HIS A 53 15.21 -6.59 6.62
N TYR A 54 15.28 -5.78 7.68
CA TYR A 54 14.46 -4.58 7.81
C TYR A 54 14.78 -3.52 6.75
N LEU A 55 16.06 -3.32 6.44
CA LEU A 55 16.50 -2.41 5.38
C LEU A 55 16.02 -2.89 4.00
N ALA A 56 16.15 -4.18 3.71
CA ALA A 56 15.68 -4.77 2.46
C ALA A 56 14.16 -4.69 2.31
N PHE A 57 13.40 -4.89 3.39
CA PHE A 57 11.96 -4.68 3.42
C PHE A 57 11.59 -3.23 3.08
N ASN A 58 12.24 -2.26 3.71
CA ASN A 58 12.00 -0.85 3.45
C ASN A 58 12.37 -0.47 2.01
N ALA A 59 13.49 -1.00 1.50
CA ALA A 59 13.92 -0.77 0.12
C ALA A 59 12.90 -1.33 -0.88
N ASN A 60 12.38 -2.54 -0.63
CA ASN A 60 11.34 -3.14 -1.47
C ASN A 60 10.03 -2.33 -1.43
N MET A 61 9.63 -1.86 -0.26
CA MET A 61 8.46 -1.00 -0.11
C MET A 61 8.63 0.31 -0.88
N LEU A 62 9.80 0.94 -0.77
CA LEU A 62 10.14 2.16 -1.51
C LEU A 62 10.13 1.92 -3.02
N ALA A 63 10.73 0.82 -3.50
CA ALA A 63 10.75 0.45 -4.90
C ALA A 63 9.34 0.24 -5.47
N ASN A 64 8.44 -0.39 -4.70
CA ASN A 64 7.04 -0.55 -5.11
C ASN A 64 6.28 0.78 -5.17
N GLU A 65 6.58 1.72 -4.27
CA GLU A 65 5.95 3.05 -4.28
C GLU A 65 6.47 3.98 -5.39
N MET A 66 7.58 3.63 -6.06
CA MET A 66 8.12 4.42 -7.18
C MET A 66 7.28 4.32 -8.46
N PHE A 67 6.47 3.30 -8.61
CA PHE A 67 5.70 3.06 -9.83
C PHE A 67 4.19 3.14 -9.56
N LEU A 68 3.45 3.76 -10.47
CA LEU A 68 2.00 3.92 -10.35
C LEU A 68 1.26 2.57 -10.23
N ASP A 69 1.74 1.54 -10.96
CA ASP A 69 1.10 0.23 -11.00
C ASP A 69 1.28 -0.57 -9.70
N SER A 70 2.35 -0.32 -8.95
CA SER A 70 2.69 -1.06 -7.73
C SER A 70 2.49 -0.26 -6.45
N SER A 71 2.31 1.05 -6.55
CA SER A 71 2.11 1.92 -5.40
C SER A 71 0.80 1.60 -4.66
N GLN A 72 0.87 1.52 -3.33
CA GLN A 72 -0.25 1.21 -2.45
C GLN A 72 -0.71 2.40 -1.63
N LEU A 73 0.21 3.33 -1.34
CA LEU A 73 -0.12 4.53 -0.59
C LEU A 73 -0.85 5.53 -1.49
N ARG A 74 -2.03 5.96 -1.02
CA ARG A 74 -2.82 6.95 -1.73
C ARG A 74 -2.03 8.23 -2.05
N SER A 75 -1.12 8.65 -1.16
CA SER A 75 -0.25 9.81 -1.36
C SER A 75 0.67 9.64 -2.56
N SER A 76 1.29 8.45 -2.71
CA SER A 76 2.17 8.11 -3.82
C SER A 76 1.39 8.06 -5.13
N VAL A 77 0.24 7.36 -5.16
CA VAL A 77 -0.64 7.29 -6.33
C VAL A 77 -1.08 8.69 -6.78
N VAL A 78 -1.50 9.53 -5.84
CA VAL A 78 -1.91 10.91 -6.15
C VAL A 78 -0.74 11.74 -6.68
N SER A 79 0.46 11.56 -6.13
CA SER A 79 1.67 12.24 -6.59
C SER A 79 2.00 11.86 -8.03
N HIS A 80 2.01 10.56 -8.35
CA HIS A 80 2.26 10.06 -9.70
C HIS A 80 1.16 10.52 -10.69
N ALA A 81 -0.11 10.48 -10.27
CA ALA A 81 -1.21 10.95 -11.10
C ALA A 81 -1.08 12.44 -11.45
N LYS A 82 -0.64 13.28 -10.50
CA LYS A 82 -0.40 14.71 -10.74
C LYS A 82 0.72 14.96 -11.75
N THR A 83 1.80 14.18 -11.73
CA THR A 83 2.90 14.31 -12.71
C THR A 83 2.43 13.99 -14.13
N LEU A 84 1.40 13.12 -14.26
CA LEU A 84 0.75 12.81 -15.53
C LEU A 84 -0.36 13.81 -15.91
N GLY A 85 -0.54 14.89 -15.14
CA GLY A 85 -1.55 15.91 -15.40
C GLY A 85 -2.96 15.55 -14.92
N TYR A 86 -3.12 14.42 -14.19
CA TYR A 86 -4.43 14.01 -13.67
C TYR A 86 -4.73 14.67 -12.32
N THR A 87 -5.86 15.39 -12.25
CA THR A 87 -6.34 15.96 -10.99
C THR A 87 -7.27 14.99 -10.29
N THR A 88 -6.85 14.46 -9.15
CA THR A 88 -7.66 13.56 -8.34
C THR A 88 -8.84 14.29 -7.70
N ARG A 89 -10.03 13.68 -7.75
CA ARG A 89 -11.25 14.19 -7.13
C ARG A 89 -11.67 13.27 -6.00
N SER A 90 -12.26 13.84 -4.96
CA SER A 90 -12.93 13.05 -3.93
C SER A 90 -14.26 12.50 -4.45
N ALA A 91 -14.73 11.42 -3.81
CA ALA A 91 -16.07 10.89 -4.09
C ALA A 91 -17.13 11.98 -3.86
N ARG A 92 -18.07 12.08 -4.78
CA ARG A 92 -19.22 12.96 -4.66
C ARG A 92 -20.48 12.12 -4.64
N ALA A 93 -21.45 12.53 -3.84
CA ALA A 93 -22.77 11.94 -3.88
C ALA A 93 -23.42 12.14 -5.25
N ALA A 94 -24.21 11.19 -5.68
CA ALA A 94 -25.03 11.34 -6.87
C ALA A 94 -26.04 12.49 -6.66
N GLN A 95 -26.25 13.27 -7.71
CA GLN A 95 -27.21 14.37 -7.71
C GLN A 95 -28.18 14.15 -8.85
N ALA A 96 -29.47 14.33 -8.58
CA ALA A 96 -30.50 14.32 -9.58
C ALA A 96 -31.34 15.60 -9.46
N VAL A 97 -31.73 16.15 -10.59
CA VAL A 97 -32.70 17.24 -10.66
C VAL A 97 -34.05 16.62 -10.95
N ILE A 98 -35.01 16.86 -10.06
CA ILE A 98 -36.38 16.35 -10.22
C ILE A 98 -37.33 17.54 -10.36
N ASN A 99 -38.31 17.40 -11.22
CA ASN A 99 -39.41 18.35 -11.35
C ASN A 99 -40.57 17.83 -10.51
N VAL A 100 -41.00 18.63 -9.55
CA VAL A 100 -42.14 18.29 -8.70
C VAL A 100 -43.34 19.11 -9.11
N TYR A 101 -44.40 18.44 -9.53
CA TYR A 101 -45.68 19.05 -9.88
C TYR A 101 -46.66 18.86 -8.72
N LEU A 102 -47.16 19.97 -8.22
CA LEU A 102 -48.16 19.97 -7.14
C LEU A 102 -49.54 20.30 -7.70
N ASN A 103 -50.48 19.44 -7.43
CA ASN A 103 -51.88 19.72 -7.72
C ASN A 103 -52.56 20.07 -6.37
N THR A 104 -52.67 21.37 -6.13
CA THR A 104 -53.27 21.90 -4.90
C THR A 104 -54.20 23.05 -5.21
N THR A 105 -55.23 23.22 -4.42
CA THR A 105 -56.12 24.36 -4.43
C THR A 105 -55.63 25.49 -3.54
N ASP A 106 -54.60 25.25 -2.73
CA ASP A 106 -54.02 26.22 -1.84
C ASP A 106 -53.09 27.19 -2.55
N THR A 107 -52.99 28.38 -2.03
CA THR A 107 -52.19 29.47 -2.61
C THR A 107 -50.66 29.24 -2.39
N SER A 108 -50.27 28.37 -1.48
CA SER A 108 -48.88 28.01 -1.21
C SER A 108 -48.76 26.61 -0.69
N ALA A 109 -47.69 25.93 -1.04
CA ALA A 109 -47.31 24.61 -0.49
C ALA A 109 -45.88 24.65 0.01
N THR A 110 -45.65 24.14 1.21
CA THR A 110 -44.32 24.12 1.85
C THR A 110 -43.78 22.70 1.85
N MET A 111 -42.60 22.51 1.27
CA MET A 111 -41.86 21.24 1.36
C MET A 111 -40.80 21.36 2.47
N THR A 112 -40.83 20.43 3.42
CA THR A 112 -39.88 20.42 4.52
C THR A 112 -38.50 19.96 4.06
N ALA A 113 -37.45 20.54 4.65
CA ALA A 113 -36.10 20.09 4.43
C ALA A 113 -35.95 18.62 4.86
N GLY A 114 -35.30 17.80 4.02
CA GLY A 114 -35.14 16.38 4.28
C GLY A 114 -36.25 15.48 3.71
N THR A 115 -37.17 16.02 2.91
CA THR A 115 -38.16 15.20 2.19
C THR A 115 -37.45 14.19 1.27
N VAL A 116 -37.80 12.93 1.41
CA VAL A 116 -37.20 11.83 0.63
C VAL A 116 -38.10 11.50 -0.56
N PHE A 117 -37.54 11.49 -1.74
CA PHE A 117 -38.20 11.04 -2.97
C PHE A 117 -37.68 9.65 -3.32
N THR A 118 -38.58 8.71 -3.51
CA THR A 118 -38.26 7.35 -3.93
C THR A 118 -38.88 7.10 -5.32
N ALA A 119 -38.10 6.51 -6.20
CA ALA A 119 -38.58 6.08 -7.49
C ALA A 119 -38.20 4.59 -7.70
N SER A 120 -39.14 3.79 -8.19
CA SER A 120 -38.83 2.44 -8.69
C SER A 120 -38.56 2.55 -10.19
N ILE A 121 -37.36 2.21 -10.59
CA ILE A 121 -36.99 2.05 -11.99
C ILE A 121 -37.41 0.62 -12.33
N GLY A 122 -38.49 0.49 -13.10
CA GLY A 122 -38.91 -0.82 -13.62
C GLY A 122 -37.83 -1.37 -14.56
N ASP A 123 -37.57 -2.68 -14.45
CA ASP A 123 -36.74 -3.43 -15.39
C ASP A 123 -37.35 -3.42 -16.78
#